data_4d3cfd946cc61e49ceb596ffee53b417
#
_entry.id   4d3cfd946cc61e49ceb596ffee53b417
#
_cell.length_a   1.000
_cell.length_b   1.000
_cell.length_c   1.000
_cell.angle_alpha   90.00
_cell.angle_beta   90.00
_cell.angle_gamma   90.00
#
_symmetry.space_group_name_H-M   'P 1'
#
loop_
_entity.id
_entity.type
_entity.pdbx_description
1 polymer ?
#
loop_
_entity_poly.entity_id
_entity_poly.type
_entity_poly.pdbx_seq_one_letter_code
_entity_poly.pdbx_strand_id
1 'polypeptide(L)'
;MKKRLPPLNWLRSFEASARHLNFTQAAAELHMTQAAISQQIKGLEAQLGTSLFKRLPRGLKLTDAGQSYIPGVRESIERLAMVTDEVFGKERSRTLTIKVNLVFFNTWLAPRLSSFREEHPEIGLRFTSNNWVGDLDKDADVEIRYGKGMWPGYTSNRLTWDSLFPVCSPELVGGDVSPENPPTKPKQLSDHTLLHVMGYEEGWAFWLNQFGYHSVDPSQGIHFDSSITMMEMAALGHGIMLGRTCLVTNILESGRLVAPFEESIASSEAFFLATPVNQYSHPDVEAFRYWLISQAEGDAASAE
;
A
#
# COMPACT_ATOMS: atom_id res chain seq x y z
N MET A 1 -7.53 -13.47 -33.19
CA MET A 1 -8.68 -14.33 -32.79
C MET A 1 -9.37 -13.72 -31.60
N LYS A 2 -10.65 -13.28 -31.69
CA LYS A 2 -11.42 -12.84 -30.52
C LYS A 2 -11.64 -14.07 -29.63
N LYS A 3 -11.00 -14.10 -28.45
CA LYS A 3 -11.25 -15.12 -27.43
C LYS A 3 -12.73 -15.01 -27.02
N ARG A 4 -13.56 -16.00 -27.41
CA ARG A 4 -14.95 -16.06 -26.98
C ARG A 4 -14.98 -16.42 -25.48
N LEU A 5 -15.34 -15.45 -24.65
CA LEU A 5 -15.61 -15.72 -23.23
C LEU A 5 -16.81 -16.66 -23.12
N PRO A 6 -16.78 -17.62 -22.17
CA PRO A 6 -17.96 -18.40 -21.82
C PRO A 6 -19.09 -17.49 -21.30
N PRO A 7 -20.36 -17.90 -21.41
CA PRO A 7 -21.48 -17.18 -20.83
C PRO A 7 -21.30 -16.98 -19.31
N LEU A 8 -21.61 -15.79 -18.81
CA LEU A 8 -21.44 -15.44 -17.39
C LEU A 8 -22.20 -16.38 -16.44
N ASN A 9 -23.41 -16.81 -16.82
CA ASN A 9 -24.20 -17.75 -16.03
C ASN A 9 -23.51 -19.13 -15.88
N TRP A 10 -22.73 -19.56 -16.89
CA TRP A 10 -21.94 -20.80 -16.79
C TRP A 10 -20.78 -20.65 -15.83
N LEU A 11 -20.13 -19.50 -15.86
CA LEU A 11 -19.02 -19.16 -14.93
C LEU A 11 -19.53 -19.06 -13.49
N ARG A 12 -20.71 -18.45 -13.26
CA ARG A 12 -21.36 -18.41 -11.94
C ARG A 12 -21.71 -19.81 -11.43
N SER A 13 -22.25 -20.66 -12.30
CA SER A 13 -22.55 -22.06 -11.95
C SER A 13 -21.29 -22.86 -11.63
N PHE A 14 -20.19 -22.61 -12.34
CA PHE A 14 -18.90 -23.21 -12.06
C PHE A 14 -18.33 -22.75 -10.71
N GLU A 15 -18.35 -21.44 -10.43
CA GLU A 15 -17.87 -20.89 -9.15
C GLU A 15 -18.62 -21.47 -7.97
N ALA A 16 -19.96 -21.40 -7.97
CA ALA A 16 -20.79 -21.94 -6.90
C ALA A 16 -20.58 -23.46 -6.72
N SER A 17 -20.51 -24.21 -7.83
CA SER A 17 -20.25 -25.65 -7.79
C SER A 17 -18.86 -26.00 -7.25
N ALA A 18 -17.86 -25.19 -7.53
CA ALA A 18 -16.49 -25.35 -7.03
C ALA A 18 -16.38 -25.06 -5.53
N ARG A 19 -17.12 -24.08 -5.05
CA ARG A 19 -17.13 -23.69 -3.63
C ARG A 19 -17.85 -24.70 -2.77
N HIS A 20 -19.01 -25.18 -3.23
CA HIS A 20 -19.80 -26.19 -2.52
C HIS A 20 -19.33 -27.62 -2.74
N LEU A 21 -18.58 -27.91 -3.79
CA LEU A 21 -18.28 -29.26 -4.28
C LEU A 21 -19.54 -30.15 -4.42
N ASN A 22 -20.68 -29.51 -4.70
CA ASN A 22 -21.98 -30.12 -4.74
C ASN A 22 -22.97 -29.34 -5.65
N PHE A 23 -23.48 -29.97 -6.72
CA PHE A 23 -24.37 -29.30 -7.66
C PHE A 23 -25.74 -28.96 -7.06
N THR A 24 -26.22 -29.72 -6.06
CA THR A 24 -27.50 -29.44 -5.41
C THR A 24 -27.40 -28.19 -4.53
N GLN A 25 -26.32 -28.02 -3.79
CA GLN A 25 -26.10 -26.84 -2.96
C GLN A 25 -25.86 -25.60 -3.84
N ALA A 26 -25.07 -25.73 -4.91
CA ALA A 26 -24.90 -24.66 -5.89
C ALA A 26 -26.21 -24.23 -6.55
N ALA A 27 -27.10 -25.20 -6.84
CA ALA A 27 -28.41 -24.95 -7.41
C ALA A 27 -29.33 -24.19 -6.43
N ALA A 28 -29.30 -24.56 -5.16
CA ALA A 28 -30.06 -23.87 -4.11
C ALA A 28 -29.62 -22.42 -3.97
N GLU A 29 -28.31 -22.16 -3.94
CA GLU A 29 -27.75 -20.81 -3.84
C GLU A 29 -28.11 -19.95 -5.05
N LEU A 30 -28.02 -20.50 -6.26
CA LEU A 30 -28.26 -19.75 -7.49
C LEU A 30 -29.78 -19.73 -7.88
N HIS A 31 -30.68 -20.25 -7.02
CA HIS A 31 -32.10 -20.37 -7.29
C HIS A 31 -32.41 -21.12 -8.61
N MET A 32 -31.66 -22.19 -8.87
CA MET A 32 -31.76 -23.02 -10.07
C MET A 32 -32.04 -24.49 -9.73
N THR A 33 -32.36 -25.26 -10.75
CA THR A 33 -32.43 -26.73 -10.60
C THR A 33 -31.04 -27.36 -10.74
N GLN A 34 -30.79 -28.45 -10.06
CA GLN A 34 -29.55 -29.21 -10.18
C GLN A 34 -29.27 -29.66 -11.62
N ALA A 35 -30.34 -29.98 -12.38
CA ALA A 35 -30.22 -30.32 -13.80
C ALA A 35 -29.70 -29.13 -14.64
N ALA A 36 -30.17 -27.90 -14.37
CA ALA A 36 -29.74 -26.70 -15.05
C ALA A 36 -28.27 -26.41 -14.75
N ILE A 37 -27.81 -26.47 -13.48
CA ILE A 37 -26.40 -26.36 -13.12
C ILE A 37 -25.55 -27.39 -13.86
N SER A 38 -25.98 -28.67 -13.83
CA SER A 38 -25.25 -29.76 -14.53
C SER A 38 -25.13 -29.49 -16.04
N GLN A 39 -26.19 -28.94 -16.67
CA GLN A 39 -26.17 -28.60 -18.08
C GLN A 39 -25.25 -27.42 -18.39
N GLN A 40 -25.23 -26.37 -17.55
CA GLN A 40 -24.35 -25.23 -17.71
C GLN A 40 -22.88 -25.62 -17.54
N ILE A 41 -22.58 -26.49 -16.56
CA ILE A 41 -21.21 -27.01 -16.39
C ILE A 41 -20.77 -27.82 -17.60
N LYS A 42 -21.65 -28.74 -18.12
CA LYS A 42 -21.33 -29.49 -19.35
C LYS A 42 -21.10 -28.58 -20.55
N GLY A 43 -21.88 -27.49 -20.69
CA GLY A 43 -21.70 -26.51 -21.75
C GLY A 43 -20.36 -25.80 -21.63
N LEU A 44 -19.96 -25.40 -20.40
CA LEU A 44 -18.69 -24.79 -20.12
C LEU A 44 -17.51 -25.72 -20.44
N GLU A 45 -17.57 -26.97 -19.96
CA GLU A 45 -16.54 -27.99 -20.21
C GLU A 45 -16.41 -28.30 -21.71
N ALA A 46 -17.52 -28.38 -22.43
CA ALA A 46 -17.52 -28.55 -23.88
C ALA A 46 -16.88 -27.38 -24.62
N GLN A 47 -17.16 -26.14 -24.21
CA GLN A 47 -16.55 -24.94 -24.83
C GLN A 47 -15.05 -24.85 -24.54
N LEU A 48 -14.62 -25.25 -23.33
CA LEU A 48 -13.21 -25.25 -22.93
C LEU A 48 -12.43 -26.49 -23.42
N GLY A 49 -13.14 -27.52 -23.88
CA GLY A 49 -12.54 -28.77 -24.36
C GLY A 49 -11.94 -29.66 -23.27
N THR A 50 -12.27 -29.39 -21.99
CA THR A 50 -11.76 -30.16 -20.85
C THR A 50 -12.76 -30.21 -19.71
N SER A 51 -12.73 -31.29 -18.91
CA SER A 51 -13.56 -31.39 -17.72
C SER A 51 -12.99 -30.59 -16.58
N LEU A 52 -13.82 -29.84 -15.87
CA LEU A 52 -13.50 -29.05 -14.68
C LEU A 52 -13.79 -29.80 -13.39
N PHE A 53 -14.70 -30.81 -13.42
CA PHE A 53 -15.05 -31.63 -12.28
C PHE A 53 -14.85 -33.12 -12.56
N LYS A 54 -14.47 -33.85 -11.49
CA LYS A 54 -14.59 -35.32 -11.39
C LYS A 54 -15.75 -35.64 -10.48
N ARG A 55 -16.67 -36.53 -10.94
CA ARG A 55 -17.76 -37.05 -10.12
C ARG A 55 -17.25 -38.18 -9.24
N LEU A 56 -17.50 -38.07 -7.95
CA LEU A 56 -17.18 -39.08 -6.96
C LEU A 56 -18.48 -39.76 -6.50
N PRO A 57 -18.43 -40.96 -5.88
CA PRO A 57 -19.61 -41.60 -5.27
C PRO A 57 -20.32 -40.72 -4.24
N ARG A 58 -19.59 -39.81 -3.60
CA ARG A 58 -20.12 -38.79 -2.68
C ARG A 58 -19.55 -37.43 -3.05
N GLY A 59 -20.27 -36.67 -3.91
CA GLY A 59 -19.94 -35.28 -4.25
C GLY A 59 -19.07 -35.09 -5.49
N LEU A 60 -18.39 -33.96 -5.55
CA LEU A 60 -17.57 -33.52 -6.67
C LEU A 60 -16.14 -33.24 -6.20
N LYS A 61 -15.19 -33.33 -7.13
CA LYS A 61 -13.84 -32.84 -6.95
C LYS A 61 -13.44 -32.03 -8.20
N LEU A 62 -12.73 -30.94 -8.03
CA LEU A 62 -12.13 -30.21 -9.15
C LEU A 62 -11.03 -31.07 -9.81
N THR A 63 -10.93 -30.97 -11.12
CA THR A 63 -9.77 -31.41 -11.90
C THR A 63 -8.63 -30.40 -11.75
N ASP A 64 -7.43 -30.73 -12.21
CA ASP A 64 -6.31 -29.79 -12.24
C ASP A 64 -6.64 -28.54 -13.09
N ALA A 65 -7.35 -28.72 -14.22
CA ALA A 65 -7.87 -27.63 -15.02
C ALA A 65 -8.90 -26.77 -14.25
N GLY A 66 -9.80 -27.40 -13.49
CA GLY A 66 -10.76 -26.71 -12.62
C GLY A 66 -10.07 -25.92 -11.51
N GLN A 67 -9.05 -26.50 -10.86
CA GLN A 67 -8.28 -25.83 -9.81
C GLN A 67 -7.52 -24.61 -10.36
N SER A 68 -6.93 -24.73 -11.54
CA SER A 68 -6.20 -23.62 -12.17
C SER A 68 -7.12 -22.51 -12.69
N TYR A 69 -8.37 -22.84 -13.06
CA TYR A 69 -9.30 -21.88 -13.66
C TYR A 69 -10.13 -21.11 -12.62
N ILE A 70 -10.46 -21.73 -11.46
CA ILE A 70 -11.37 -21.16 -10.47
C ILE A 70 -10.90 -19.82 -9.88
N PRO A 71 -9.60 -19.56 -9.59
CA PRO A 71 -9.18 -18.29 -9.03
C PRO A 71 -9.52 -17.11 -9.95
N GLY A 72 -9.20 -17.21 -11.25
CA GLY A 72 -9.50 -16.16 -12.22
C GLY A 72 -10.99 -15.96 -12.48
N VAL A 73 -11.80 -17.03 -12.42
CA VAL A 73 -13.27 -16.93 -12.54
C VAL A 73 -13.85 -16.21 -11.33
N ARG A 74 -13.43 -16.56 -10.12
CA ARG A 74 -13.89 -15.93 -8.88
C ARG A 74 -13.56 -14.45 -8.86
N GLU A 75 -12.30 -14.08 -9.07
CA GLU A 75 -11.84 -12.69 -9.14
C GLU A 75 -12.68 -11.88 -10.17
N SER A 76 -12.93 -12.46 -11.35
CA SER A 76 -13.72 -11.78 -12.40
C SER A 76 -15.18 -11.54 -12.01
N ILE A 77 -15.83 -12.52 -11.33
CA ILE A 77 -17.21 -12.41 -10.88
C ILE A 77 -17.32 -11.39 -9.74
N GLU A 78 -16.43 -11.44 -8.76
CA GLU A 78 -16.37 -10.52 -7.64
C GLU A 78 -16.16 -9.08 -8.13
N ARG A 79 -15.25 -8.88 -9.07
CA ARG A 79 -14.99 -7.57 -9.67
C ARG A 79 -16.21 -7.03 -10.42
N LEU A 80 -16.91 -7.87 -11.18
CA LEU A 80 -18.13 -7.46 -11.88
C LEU A 80 -19.24 -7.11 -10.89
N ALA A 81 -19.38 -7.87 -9.80
CA ALA A 81 -20.34 -7.58 -8.74
C ALA A 81 -20.02 -6.23 -8.07
N MET A 82 -18.76 -5.97 -7.73
CA MET A 82 -18.32 -4.70 -7.15
C MET A 82 -18.65 -3.51 -8.07
N VAL A 83 -18.31 -3.59 -9.36
CA VAL A 83 -18.61 -2.51 -10.32
C VAL A 83 -20.11 -2.31 -10.48
N THR A 84 -20.90 -3.38 -10.43
CA THR A 84 -22.37 -3.30 -10.53
C THR A 84 -22.95 -2.59 -9.30
N ASP A 85 -22.49 -2.95 -8.12
CA ASP A 85 -22.89 -2.28 -6.87
C ASP A 85 -22.42 -0.81 -6.84
N GLU A 86 -21.23 -0.55 -7.35
CA GLU A 86 -20.66 0.78 -7.44
C GLU A 86 -21.51 1.72 -8.31
N VAL A 87 -21.97 1.22 -9.46
CA VAL A 87 -22.70 2.04 -10.44
C VAL A 87 -24.21 2.11 -10.16
N PHE A 88 -24.79 1.01 -9.62
CA PHE A 88 -26.23 0.81 -9.53
C PHE A 88 -26.76 0.53 -8.12
N GLY A 89 -25.85 0.38 -7.13
CA GLY A 89 -26.24 0.14 -5.73
C GLY A 89 -27.07 1.27 -5.16
N LYS A 90 -28.08 0.90 -4.37
CA LYS A 90 -29.06 1.87 -3.80
C LYS A 90 -28.53 2.61 -2.56
N GLU A 91 -27.45 2.15 -1.95
CA GLU A 91 -26.85 2.79 -0.78
C GLU A 91 -25.61 3.60 -1.19
N ARG A 92 -25.70 4.93 -1.01
CA ARG A 92 -24.63 5.92 -1.29
C ARG A 92 -23.41 5.84 -0.36
N SER A 93 -23.24 4.76 0.34
CA SER A 93 -22.08 4.56 1.23
C SER A 93 -21.02 3.69 0.54
N ARG A 94 -20.37 4.24 -0.49
CA ARG A 94 -19.18 3.62 -1.03
C ARG A 94 -18.05 3.75 -0.01
N THR A 95 -17.34 2.67 0.22
CA THR A 95 -16.10 2.68 0.99
C THR A 95 -14.92 2.79 0.04
N LEU A 96 -14.21 3.93 0.06
CA LEU A 96 -12.98 4.10 -0.70
C LEU A 96 -11.86 3.25 -0.08
N THR A 97 -11.20 2.47 -0.89
CA THR A 97 -10.01 1.72 -0.49
C THR A 97 -8.75 2.50 -0.86
N ILE A 98 -8.04 2.98 0.15
CA ILE A 98 -6.82 3.76 0.02
C ILE A 98 -5.63 2.88 0.38
N LYS A 99 -4.73 2.63 -0.57
CA LYS A 99 -3.47 1.93 -0.34
C LYS A 99 -2.40 2.95 0.00
N VAL A 100 -1.81 2.81 1.18
CA VAL A 100 -0.84 3.77 1.70
C VAL A 100 0.21 3.09 2.56
N ASN A 101 1.45 3.58 2.53
CA ASN A 101 2.48 3.13 3.45
C ASN A 101 2.10 3.48 4.89
N LEU A 102 2.28 2.54 5.81
CA LEU A 102 1.84 2.70 7.20
C LEU A 102 2.53 3.86 7.92
N VAL A 103 3.82 4.14 7.63
CA VAL A 103 4.50 5.28 8.23
C VAL A 103 3.90 6.60 7.76
N PHE A 104 3.66 6.76 6.45
CA PHE A 104 3.03 7.96 5.90
C PHE A 104 1.59 8.14 6.42
N PHE A 105 0.85 7.05 6.52
CA PHE A 105 -0.47 7.09 7.14
C PHE A 105 -0.42 7.68 8.55
N ASN A 106 0.45 7.16 9.42
CA ASN A 106 0.51 7.59 10.82
C ASN A 106 1.05 9.00 11.00
N THR A 107 2.06 9.39 10.21
CA THR A 107 2.77 10.65 10.44
C THR A 107 2.16 11.83 9.69
N TRP A 108 1.62 11.60 8.48
CA TRP A 108 1.16 12.67 7.61
C TRP A 108 -0.36 12.64 7.36
N LEU A 109 -0.91 11.47 7.02
CA LEU A 109 -2.30 11.37 6.56
C LEU A 109 -3.30 11.39 7.72
N ALA A 110 -3.12 10.56 8.73
CA ALA A 110 -4.07 10.39 9.84
C ALA A 110 -4.33 11.70 10.61
N PRO A 111 -3.33 12.57 10.90
CA PRO A 111 -3.58 13.85 11.57
C PRO A 111 -4.49 14.80 10.78
N ARG A 112 -4.57 14.63 9.46
CA ARG A 112 -5.34 15.50 8.54
C ARG A 112 -6.74 14.97 8.21
N LEU A 113 -7.01 13.68 8.46
CA LEU A 113 -8.24 13.01 8.06
C LEU A 113 -9.53 13.58 8.68
N SER A 114 -9.43 14.27 9.81
CA SER A 114 -10.61 14.90 10.44
C SER A 114 -11.29 15.88 9.49
N SER A 115 -10.52 16.72 8.79
CA SER A 115 -11.08 17.72 7.86
C SER A 115 -11.81 17.05 6.68
N PHE A 116 -11.25 15.97 6.11
CA PHE A 116 -11.94 15.23 5.05
C PHE A 116 -13.27 14.63 5.53
N ARG A 117 -13.29 14.06 6.73
CA ARG A 117 -14.50 13.45 7.29
C ARG A 117 -15.57 14.46 7.69
N GLU A 118 -15.17 15.69 8.00
CA GLU A 118 -16.10 16.80 8.23
C GLU A 118 -16.74 17.30 6.93
N GLU A 119 -15.96 17.37 5.84
CA GLU A 119 -16.41 17.79 4.52
C GLU A 119 -17.24 16.71 3.80
N HIS A 120 -16.90 15.43 4.02
CA HIS A 120 -17.47 14.27 3.32
C HIS A 120 -17.87 13.15 4.29
N PRO A 121 -18.82 13.39 5.22
CA PRO A 121 -19.23 12.40 6.23
C PRO A 121 -19.87 11.14 5.63
N GLU A 122 -20.39 11.22 4.39
CA GLU A 122 -21.02 10.11 3.68
C GLU A 122 -20.03 9.13 3.05
N ILE A 123 -18.75 9.50 2.91
CA ILE A 123 -17.74 8.66 2.27
C ILE A 123 -17.09 7.75 3.30
N GLY A 124 -17.28 6.44 3.18
CA GLY A 124 -16.57 5.44 3.96
C GLY A 124 -15.10 5.33 3.53
N LEU A 125 -14.19 5.15 4.47
CA LEU A 125 -12.75 4.98 4.18
C LEU A 125 -12.25 3.62 4.68
N ARG A 126 -11.47 2.96 3.82
CA ARG A 126 -10.72 1.74 4.15
C ARG A 126 -9.25 1.96 3.79
N PHE A 127 -8.37 1.78 4.75
CA PHE A 127 -6.93 1.88 4.51
C PHE A 127 -6.32 0.48 4.45
N THR A 128 -5.48 0.27 3.44
CA THR A 128 -4.65 -0.94 3.29
C THR A 128 -3.20 -0.52 3.21
N SER A 129 -2.31 -1.29 3.83
CA SER A 129 -0.88 -0.99 3.77
C SER A 129 -0.13 -2.19 3.20
N ASN A 130 0.79 -1.90 2.25
CA ASN A 130 1.84 -2.83 1.84
C ASN A 130 3.18 -2.22 2.22
N ASN A 131 4.02 -3.00 2.88
CA ASN A 131 5.39 -2.59 3.19
C ASN A 131 6.32 -2.65 1.97
N TRP A 132 5.89 -3.25 0.86
CA TRP A 132 6.72 -3.46 -0.32
C TRP A 132 6.19 -2.70 -1.54
N VAL A 133 7.09 -1.96 -2.19
CA VAL A 133 6.88 -1.32 -3.49
C VAL A 133 6.98 -2.43 -4.56
N GLY A 134 5.87 -3.02 -4.99
CA GLY A 134 6.00 -4.05 -6.02
C GLY A 134 4.71 -4.56 -6.66
N ASP A 135 3.66 -4.76 -5.92
CA ASP A 135 2.43 -5.26 -6.50
C ASP A 135 1.38 -4.15 -6.63
N LEU A 136 1.01 -3.91 -7.88
CA LEU A 136 -0.18 -3.17 -8.28
C LEU A 136 -1.41 -3.97 -7.83
N ASP A 137 -1.79 -3.82 -6.56
CA ASP A 137 -3.09 -4.30 -6.11
C ASP A 137 -4.15 -3.56 -6.92
N LYS A 138 -4.79 -4.29 -7.81
CA LYS A 138 -5.83 -3.76 -8.70
C LYS A 138 -7.10 -3.33 -7.98
N ASP A 139 -7.12 -3.47 -6.67
CA ASP A 139 -8.31 -3.30 -5.83
C ASP A 139 -8.31 -2.00 -5.01
N ALA A 140 -7.29 -1.13 -5.13
CA ALA A 140 -7.28 0.17 -4.47
C ALA A 140 -7.85 1.26 -5.38
N ASP A 141 -8.75 2.09 -4.83
CA ASP A 141 -9.30 3.27 -5.51
C ASP A 141 -8.29 4.42 -5.58
N VAL A 142 -7.48 4.54 -4.52
CA VAL A 142 -6.41 5.54 -4.37
C VAL A 142 -5.14 4.85 -3.91
N GLU A 143 -4.01 5.18 -4.54
CA GLU A 143 -2.72 4.64 -4.15
C GLU A 143 -1.72 5.75 -3.86
N ILE A 144 -1.12 5.72 -2.66
CA ILE A 144 -0.05 6.63 -2.26
C ILE A 144 1.24 5.84 -2.25
N ARG A 145 2.18 6.24 -3.11
CA ARG A 145 3.47 5.58 -3.32
C ARG A 145 4.63 6.47 -2.93
N TYR A 146 5.69 5.83 -2.46
CA TYR A 146 6.98 6.47 -2.26
C TYR A 146 7.94 6.19 -3.43
N GLY A 147 8.73 7.19 -3.82
CA GLY A 147 9.76 7.08 -4.86
C GLY A 147 9.93 8.38 -5.65
N LYS A 148 10.35 8.25 -6.91
CA LYS A 148 10.66 9.39 -7.80
C LYS A 148 9.46 9.88 -8.64
N GLY A 149 8.26 9.35 -8.43
CA GLY A 149 7.05 9.78 -9.13
C GLY A 149 6.90 9.24 -10.55
N MET A 150 7.74 8.33 -11.00
CA MET A 150 7.73 7.79 -12.36
C MET A 150 7.33 6.31 -12.36
N TRP A 151 6.05 6.03 -12.59
CA TRP A 151 5.54 4.66 -12.72
C TRP A 151 4.83 4.49 -14.08
N PRO A 152 5.22 3.48 -14.88
CA PRO A 152 4.58 3.22 -16.18
C PRO A 152 3.07 3.02 -16.03
N GLY A 153 2.27 3.76 -16.82
CA GLY A 153 0.81 3.67 -16.82
C GLY A 153 0.12 4.48 -15.69
N TYR A 154 0.86 5.31 -14.95
CA TYR A 154 0.33 6.19 -13.91
C TYR A 154 0.67 7.65 -14.17
N THR A 155 -0.23 8.55 -13.76
CA THR A 155 0.08 9.95 -13.46
C THR A 155 0.37 10.08 -11.98
N SER A 156 1.25 11.02 -11.59
CA SER A 156 1.70 11.17 -10.22
C SER A 156 1.61 12.62 -9.79
N ASN A 157 0.92 12.89 -8.66
CA ASN A 157 0.92 14.18 -8.00
C ASN A 157 1.80 14.10 -6.75
N ARG A 158 2.81 14.96 -6.64
CA ARG A 158 3.70 15.00 -5.48
C ARG A 158 2.96 15.48 -4.24
N LEU A 159 3.16 14.80 -3.11
CA LEU A 159 2.52 15.10 -1.83
C LEU A 159 3.50 15.64 -0.79
N THR A 160 4.80 15.32 -0.89
CA THR A 160 5.80 15.76 0.10
C THR A 160 7.04 16.35 -0.54
N TRP A 161 7.69 17.27 0.17
CA TRP A 161 8.98 17.89 -0.17
C TRP A 161 9.94 17.65 0.98
N ASP A 162 10.64 16.51 0.93
CA ASP A 162 11.42 16.01 2.05
C ASP A 162 12.88 16.45 1.98
N SER A 163 13.46 16.71 3.14
CA SER A 163 14.88 16.73 3.37
C SER A 163 15.30 15.52 4.20
N LEU A 164 16.51 15.03 3.95
CA LEU A 164 17.16 13.94 4.67
C LEU A 164 18.18 14.50 5.65
N PHE A 165 18.08 14.12 6.91
CA PHE A 165 18.99 14.50 7.97
C PHE A 165 19.03 13.45 9.08
N PRO A 166 20.17 13.30 9.79
CA PRO A 166 20.27 12.39 10.92
C PRO A 166 19.35 12.79 12.08
N VAL A 167 18.72 11.79 12.72
CA VAL A 167 17.93 11.96 13.94
C VAL A 167 18.19 10.82 14.91
N CYS A 168 18.14 11.11 16.21
CA CYS A 168 18.38 10.13 17.27
C CYS A 168 17.64 10.52 18.55
N SER A 169 17.68 9.65 19.56
CA SER A 169 17.21 9.97 20.91
C SER A 169 18.00 11.14 21.50
N PRO A 170 17.35 12.07 22.25
CA PRO A 170 18.04 13.10 23.02
C PRO A 170 19.09 12.55 23.99
N GLU A 171 18.90 11.34 24.50
CA GLU A 171 19.84 10.66 25.40
C GLU A 171 21.22 10.42 24.76
N LEU A 172 21.28 10.24 23.43
CA LEU A 172 22.54 10.07 22.73
C LEU A 172 23.35 11.34 22.62
N VAL A 173 22.72 12.52 22.70
CA VAL A 173 23.39 13.82 22.48
C VAL A 173 23.63 14.63 23.78
N GLY A 174 23.16 14.17 24.92
CA GLY A 174 23.38 14.92 26.17
C GLY A 174 22.43 14.55 27.31
N GLY A 175 21.77 13.40 27.27
CA GLY A 175 20.97 12.87 28.38
C GLY A 175 21.83 12.34 29.53
N ASP A 176 21.19 11.98 30.65
CA ASP A 176 21.85 11.45 31.86
C ASP A 176 22.66 10.14 31.62
N VAL A 177 22.41 9.47 30.49
CA VAL A 177 23.07 8.23 30.04
C VAL A 177 23.80 8.45 28.71
N SER A 178 24.26 9.70 28.48
CA SER A 178 24.99 10.03 27.24
C SER A 178 26.21 9.13 27.08
N PRO A 179 26.48 8.60 25.86
CA PRO A 179 27.70 7.86 25.57
C PRO A 179 28.93 8.73 25.82
N GLU A 180 30.08 8.11 26.08
CA GLU A 180 31.37 8.81 26.25
C GLU A 180 31.70 9.74 25.07
N ASN A 181 31.10 9.46 23.89
CA ASN A 181 31.32 10.21 22.66
C ASN A 181 29.97 10.53 21.98
N PRO A 182 29.22 11.54 22.45
CA PRO A 182 27.91 11.87 21.87
C PRO A 182 28.05 12.35 20.42
N PRO A 183 27.10 12.06 19.52
CA PRO A 183 27.15 12.46 18.11
C PRO A 183 26.84 13.96 17.96
N THR A 184 27.84 14.81 18.22
CA THR A 184 27.75 16.26 18.02
C THR A 184 28.34 16.74 16.70
N LYS A 185 29.01 15.84 15.98
CA LYS A 185 29.60 16.09 14.64
C LYS A 185 29.42 14.85 13.77
N PRO A 186 29.12 15.00 12.47
CA PRO A 186 28.88 13.87 11.57
C PRO A 186 30.00 12.81 11.51
N LYS A 187 31.25 13.21 11.74
CA LYS A 187 32.38 12.26 11.81
C LYS A 187 32.25 11.23 12.93
N GLN A 188 31.49 11.53 13.97
CA GLN A 188 31.29 10.64 15.11
C GLN A 188 30.21 9.56 14.81
N LEU A 189 29.53 9.64 13.65
CA LEU A 189 28.63 8.59 13.19
C LEU A 189 29.30 7.20 13.12
N SER A 190 30.63 7.14 12.92
CA SER A 190 31.39 5.88 12.98
C SER A 190 31.36 5.19 14.34
N ASP A 191 31.08 5.91 15.42
CA ASP A 191 31.08 5.43 16.79
C ASP A 191 29.68 4.98 17.23
N HIS A 192 28.67 5.14 16.35
CA HIS A 192 27.26 4.85 16.62
C HIS A 192 26.67 3.86 15.64
N THR A 193 25.65 3.14 16.10
CA THR A 193 24.88 2.22 15.23
C THR A 193 24.04 3.02 14.26
N LEU A 194 24.22 2.80 12.95
CA LEU A 194 23.34 3.34 11.92
C LEU A 194 22.10 2.47 11.77
N LEU A 195 20.93 3.09 11.73
CA LEU A 195 19.67 2.41 11.50
C LEU A 195 19.22 2.62 10.05
N HIS A 196 18.90 1.54 9.37
CA HIS A 196 18.56 1.51 7.96
C HIS A 196 17.13 1.05 7.76
N VAL A 197 16.44 1.63 6.80
CA VAL A 197 15.17 1.11 6.32
C VAL A 197 15.30 0.65 4.88
N MET A 198 14.79 -0.52 4.58
CA MET A 198 14.77 -1.07 3.22
C MET A 198 13.71 -0.36 2.36
N GLY A 199 13.95 -0.31 1.04
CA GLY A 199 13.00 0.21 0.06
C GLY A 199 13.14 1.69 -0.29
N TYR A 200 14.10 2.41 0.31
CA TYR A 200 14.49 3.76 -0.10
C TYR A 200 15.81 3.71 -0.87
N GLU A 201 15.90 4.43 -1.99
CA GLU A 201 17.15 4.53 -2.76
C GLU A 201 18.13 5.51 -2.08
N GLU A 202 17.60 6.59 -1.50
CA GLU A 202 18.38 7.60 -0.81
C GLU A 202 18.48 7.25 0.68
N GLY A 203 19.56 6.55 1.04
CA GLY A 203 19.89 6.13 2.40
C GLY A 203 21.23 6.72 2.89
N TRP A 204 21.84 6.08 3.91
CA TRP A 204 23.10 6.54 4.50
C TRP A 204 24.24 6.71 3.50
N ALA A 205 24.38 5.78 2.53
CA ALA A 205 25.42 5.91 1.49
C ALA A 205 25.26 7.20 0.68
N PHE A 206 24.02 7.56 0.32
CA PHE A 206 23.72 8.79 -0.39
C PHE A 206 24.09 10.02 0.46
N TRP A 207 23.58 10.08 1.71
CA TRP A 207 23.80 11.23 2.61
C TRP A 207 25.29 11.44 2.93
N LEU A 208 26.01 10.38 3.32
CA LEU A 208 27.43 10.43 3.66
C LEU A 208 28.30 10.89 2.47
N ASN A 209 27.99 10.42 1.25
CA ASN A 209 28.69 10.82 0.04
C ASN A 209 28.48 12.30 -0.28
N GLN A 210 27.27 12.83 -0.10
CA GLN A 210 26.97 14.23 -0.38
C GLN A 210 27.79 15.20 0.51
N PHE A 211 28.03 14.81 1.75
CA PHE A 211 28.79 15.63 2.70
C PHE A 211 30.27 15.22 2.83
N GLY A 212 30.72 14.22 2.07
CA GLY A 212 32.13 13.79 2.04
C GLY A 212 32.61 13.04 3.29
N TYR A 213 31.69 12.40 4.03
CA TYR A 213 32.02 11.63 5.23
C TYR A 213 32.41 10.18 4.90
N HIS A 214 33.46 10.00 4.11
CA HIS A 214 33.92 8.69 3.60
C HIS A 214 34.54 7.77 4.67
N SER A 215 34.78 8.26 5.89
CA SER A 215 35.28 7.46 7.01
C SER A 215 34.22 6.61 7.69
N VAL A 216 32.95 6.90 7.45
CA VAL A 216 31.80 6.17 8.00
C VAL A 216 31.39 5.08 7.00
N ASP A 217 31.34 3.83 7.44
CA ASP A 217 30.89 2.73 6.60
C ASP A 217 29.34 2.73 6.53
N PRO A 218 28.75 3.06 5.37
CA PRO A 218 27.29 3.13 5.24
C PRO A 218 26.58 1.79 5.24
N SER A 219 27.31 0.67 5.25
CA SER A 219 26.72 -0.67 5.26
C SER A 219 26.56 -1.25 6.66
N GLN A 220 27.17 -0.64 7.65
CA GLN A 220 27.15 -1.07 9.05
C GLN A 220 25.86 -0.65 9.74
N GLY A 221 25.33 -1.49 10.63
CA GLY A 221 24.19 -1.15 11.46
C GLY A 221 23.05 -2.17 11.43
N ILE A 222 21.85 -1.72 11.77
CA ILE A 222 20.65 -2.55 11.88
C ILE A 222 19.68 -2.18 10.75
N HIS A 223 19.14 -3.20 10.06
CA HIS A 223 18.23 -3.03 8.93
C HIS A 223 16.80 -3.39 9.32
N PHE A 224 15.85 -2.55 8.92
CA PHE A 224 14.42 -2.69 9.16
C PHE A 224 13.65 -2.71 7.85
N ASP A 225 12.55 -3.42 7.82
CA ASP A 225 11.56 -3.39 6.74
C ASP A 225 10.46 -2.34 7.00
N SER A 226 10.44 -1.75 8.20
CA SER A 226 9.45 -0.78 8.65
C SER A 226 10.11 0.47 9.22
N SER A 227 9.80 1.63 8.63
CA SER A 227 10.26 2.93 9.16
C SER A 227 9.70 3.22 10.55
N ILE A 228 8.50 2.74 10.89
CA ILE A 228 7.93 2.91 12.23
C ILE A 228 8.78 2.20 13.28
N THR A 229 9.15 0.93 13.01
CA THR A 229 10.01 0.16 13.90
C THR A 229 11.39 0.81 14.04
N MET A 230 11.95 1.30 12.92
CA MET A 230 13.23 2.02 12.94
C MET A 230 13.14 3.31 13.79
N MET A 231 12.06 4.10 13.67
CA MET A 231 11.86 5.31 14.48
C MET A 231 11.76 5.01 15.98
N GLU A 232 11.06 3.94 16.35
CA GLU A 232 10.97 3.52 17.77
C GLU A 232 12.36 3.09 18.28
N MET A 233 13.14 2.34 17.50
CA MET A 233 14.50 1.96 17.87
C MET A 233 15.40 3.17 18.06
N ALA A 234 15.30 4.18 17.17
CA ALA A 234 16.03 5.43 17.33
C ALA A 234 15.61 6.20 18.59
N ALA A 235 14.30 6.30 18.86
CA ALA A 235 13.76 6.98 20.03
C ALA A 235 14.15 6.31 21.37
N LEU A 236 14.39 5.00 21.35
CA LEU A 236 14.89 4.22 22.48
C LEU A 236 16.44 4.28 22.64
N GLY A 237 17.12 5.09 21.83
CA GLY A 237 18.57 5.28 21.94
C GLY A 237 19.43 4.17 21.31
N HIS A 238 18.84 3.26 20.49
CA HIS A 238 19.59 2.14 19.90
C HIS A 238 20.42 2.50 18.66
N GLY A 239 20.39 3.78 18.25
CA GLY A 239 21.19 4.25 17.10
C GLY A 239 20.66 5.53 16.48
N ILE A 240 21.24 5.87 15.33
CA ILE A 240 20.94 7.09 14.58
C ILE A 240 20.31 6.67 13.25
N MET A 241 19.19 7.30 12.88
CA MET A 241 18.51 7.06 11.61
C MET A 241 18.57 8.31 10.71
N LEU A 242 18.36 8.13 9.40
CA LEU A 242 18.03 9.24 8.52
C LEU A 242 16.54 9.51 8.58
N GLY A 243 16.20 10.68 9.09
CA GLY A 243 14.85 11.22 9.08
C GLY A 243 14.50 11.80 7.70
N ARG A 244 13.22 11.70 7.33
CA ARG A 244 12.59 12.47 6.24
C ARG A 244 11.62 13.44 6.85
N THR A 245 11.66 14.69 6.43
CA THR A 245 10.89 15.79 7.07
C THR A 245 9.44 15.38 7.36
N CYS A 246 8.69 14.91 6.35
CA CYS A 246 7.28 14.56 6.52
C CYS A 246 7.03 13.41 7.49
N LEU A 247 8.02 12.56 7.75
CA LEU A 247 7.87 11.40 8.63
C LEU A 247 8.29 11.70 10.08
N VAL A 248 9.20 12.64 10.29
CA VAL A 248 9.81 12.85 11.61
C VAL A 248 9.38 14.13 12.30
N THR A 249 8.65 15.05 11.64
CA THR A 249 8.23 16.33 12.22
C THR A 249 7.53 16.14 13.57
N ASN A 250 6.51 15.33 13.64
CA ASN A 250 5.73 15.13 14.88
C ASN A 250 6.57 14.53 16.04
N ILE A 251 7.48 13.61 15.71
CA ILE A 251 8.32 12.97 16.74
C ILE A 251 9.44 13.90 17.20
N LEU A 252 9.92 14.81 16.35
CA LEU A 252 10.83 15.89 16.71
C LEU A 252 10.12 16.93 17.61
N GLU A 253 8.93 17.37 17.22
CA GLU A 253 8.11 18.31 18.02
C GLU A 253 7.77 17.76 19.41
N SER A 254 7.56 16.45 19.51
CA SER A 254 7.34 15.79 20.81
C SER A 254 8.61 15.64 21.66
N GLY A 255 9.79 15.95 21.12
CA GLY A 255 11.08 15.80 21.78
C GLY A 255 11.57 14.36 21.93
N ARG A 256 10.89 13.36 21.33
CA ARG A 256 11.32 11.95 21.39
C ARG A 256 12.54 11.67 20.50
N LEU A 257 12.71 12.46 19.44
CA LEU A 257 13.90 12.49 18.60
C LEU A 257 14.43 13.92 18.52
N VAL A 258 15.72 14.05 18.24
CA VAL A 258 16.40 15.31 17.96
C VAL A 258 17.28 15.16 16.73
N ALA A 259 17.53 16.25 16.01
CA ALA A 259 18.52 16.31 14.96
C ALA A 259 19.88 16.70 15.59
N PRO A 260 20.88 15.81 15.63
CA PRO A 260 22.16 16.09 16.27
C PRO A 260 23.07 17.00 15.43
N PHE A 261 22.75 17.22 14.15
CA PHE A 261 23.52 18.00 13.18
C PHE A 261 22.63 18.93 12.38
N GLU A 262 23.23 19.95 11.76
CA GLU A 262 22.53 20.87 10.84
C GLU A 262 22.51 20.36 9.39
N GLU A 263 23.35 19.37 9.07
CA GLU A 263 23.50 18.84 7.71
C GLU A 263 22.22 18.16 7.24
N SER A 264 21.58 18.78 6.27
CA SER A 264 20.33 18.35 5.64
C SER A 264 20.44 18.45 4.13
N ILE A 265 19.85 17.51 3.41
CA ILE A 265 19.84 17.49 1.94
C ILE A 265 18.46 17.19 1.42
N ALA A 266 18.02 17.93 0.39
CA ALA A 266 16.76 17.70 -0.28
C ALA A 266 16.73 16.30 -0.92
N SER A 267 15.64 15.56 -0.70
CA SER A 267 15.42 14.26 -1.30
C SER A 267 14.77 14.38 -2.68
N SER A 268 15.26 13.58 -3.64
CA SER A 268 14.59 13.41 -4.94
C SER A 268 13.40 12.47 -4.86
N GLU A 269 13.35 11.64 -3.83
CA GLU A 269 12.21 10.75 -3.52
C GLU A 269 11.18 11.48 -2.66
N ALA A 270 9.90 11.14 -2.86
CA ALA A 270 8.79 11.73 -2.11
C ALA A 270 7.60 10.75 -2.07
N PHE A 271 6.56 11.09 -1.30
CA PHE A 271 5.26 10.45 -1.45
C PHE A 271 4.47 11.10 -2.57
N PHE A 272 3.81 10.28 -3.35
CA PHE A 272 3.01 10.68 -4.51
C PHE A 272 1.64 10.00 -4.47
N LEU A 273 0.63 10.74 -4.85
CA LEU A 273 -0.64 10.19 -5.27
C LEU A 273 -0.48 9.62 -6.68
N ALA A 274 -0.57 8.31 -6.83
CA ALA A 274 -0.45 7.60 -8.10
C ALA A 274 -1.84 7.26 -8.66
N THR A 275 -2.12 7.66 -9.89
CA THR A 275 -3.41 7.44 -10.57
C THR A 275 -3.19 6.73 -11.89
N PRO A 276 -3.90 5.62 -12.18
CA PRO A 276 -3.84 4.97 -13.47
C PRO A 276 -4.35 5.89 -14.60
N VAL A 277 -3.61 5.95 -15.73
CA VAL A 277 -3.88 6.90 -16.84
C VAL A 277 -5.25 6.70 -17.51
N ASN A 278 -5.82 5.50 -17.51
CA ASN A 278 -7.02 5.15 -18.28
C ASN A 278 -8.15 4.58 -17.40
N GLN A 279 -8.22 4.95 -16.14
CA GLN A 279 -9.28 4.48 -15.25
C GLN A 279 -10.33 5.57 -15.07
N TYR A 280 -11.60 5.21 -15.23
CA TYR A 280 -12.72 6.07 -14.82
C TYR A 280 -12.66 6.24 -13.30
N SER A 281 -12.70 7.48 -12.86
CA SER A 281 -12.67 7.79 -11.43
C SER A 281 -14.08 8.15 -10.96
N HIS A 282 -14.50 7.53 -9.86
CA HIS A 282 -15.75 7.86 -9.20
C HIS A 282 -15.67 9.25 -8.55
N PRO A 283 -16.76 10.05 -8.45
CA PRO A 283 -16.75 11.36 -7.80
C PRO A 283 -16.16 11.38 -6.39
N ASP A 284 -16.41 10.33 -5.57
CA ASP A 284 -15.87 10.21 -4.21
C ASP A 284 -14.35 10.05 -4.22
N VAL A 285 -13.80 9.32 -5.20
CA VAL A 285 -12.34 9.19 -5.41
C VAL A 285 -11.75 10.55 -5.75
N GLU A 286 -12.40 11.30 -6.65
CA GLU A 286 -11.96 12.65 -7.02
C GLU A 286 -12.02 13.61 -5.83
N ALA A 287 -13.08 13.55 -5.00
CA ALA A 287 -13.18 14.37 -3.79
C ALA A 287 -11.98 14.09 -2.84
N PHE A 288 -11.65 12.80 -2.59
CA PHE A 288 -10.51 12.45 -1.76
C PHE A 288 -9.19 12.90 -2.38
N ARG A 289 -9.02 12.76 -3.69
CA ARG A 289 -7.81 13.21 -4.41
C ARG A 289 -7.62 14.73 -4.33
N TYR A 290 -8.66 15.50 -4.58
CA TYR A 290 -8.60 16.97 -4.49
C TYR A 290 -8.26 17.42 -3.07
N TRP A 291 -8.92 16.85 -2.07
CA TRP A 291 -8.60 17.12 -0.68
C TRP A 291 -7.13 16.76 -0.36
N LEU A 292 -6.64 15.59 -0.77
CA LEU A 292 -5.26 15.16 -0.49
C LEU A 292 -4.23 16.11 -1.13
N ILE A 293 -4.46 16.55 -2.36
CA ILE A 293 -3.58 17.50 -3.06
C ILE A 293 -3.62 18.87 -2.36
N SER A 294 -4.78 19.36 -1.95
CA SER A 294 -4.90 20.65 -1.24
C SER A 294 -4.13 20.64 0.10
N GLN A 295 -4.13 19.51 0.82
CA GLN A 295 -3.32 19.36 2.04
C GLN A 295 -1.81 19.43 1.74
N ALA A 296 -1.37 18.82 0.63
CA ALA A 296 0.01 18.84 0.21
C ALA A 296 0.50 20.22 -0.24
N GLU A 297 -0.36 20.99 -0.94
CA GLU A 297 -0.07 22.36 -1.36
C GLU A 297 0.08 23.30 -0.16
N GLY A 298 -0.72 23.10 0.89
CA GLY A 298 -0.58 23.83 2.15
C GLY A 298 0.77 23.61 2.82
N ASP A 299 1.28 22.38 2.81
CA ASP A 299 2.61 22.03 3.36
C ASP A 299 3.75 22.63 2.51
N ALA A 300 3.62 22.61 1.18
CA ALA A 300 4.62 23.18 0.26
C ALA A 300 4.78 24.69 0.46
N ALA A 301 3.67 25.41 0.61
CA ALA A 301 3.68 26.85 0.86
C ALA A 301 4.28 27.25 2.24
N SER A 302 4.27 26.30 3.19
CA SER A 302 4.86 26.51 4.53
C SER A 302 6.35 26.17 4.59
N ALA A 303 6.89 25.51 3.55
CA ALA A 303 8.27 25.08 3.46
C ALA A 303 9.18 26.07 2.67
N GLU A 304 8.58 27.05 1.95
CA GLU A 304 9.24 28.18 1.30
C GLU A 304 9.42 29.36 2.27
#